data_ab7bb9913a1acef7e5928a5debd0a21d
#
_entry.id   ab7bb9913a1acef7e5928a5debd0a21d
#
_cell.length_a   1.000
_cell.length_b   1.000
_cell.length_c   1.000
_cell.angle_alpha   90.00
_cell.angle_beta   90.00
_cell.angle_gamma   90.00
#
_symmetry.space_group_name_H-M   'P 1'
#
loop_
_entity.id
_entity.type
_entity.pdbx_description
1 polymer ?
#
loop_
_entity_poly.entity_id
_entity_poly.type
_entity_poly.pdbx_seq_one_letter_code
_entity_poly.pdbx_strand_id
1 'polypeptide(L)'
;MKSFVKTPWWMKKIYPSYTWDIRTKEKLIYLTFDDGPHEQATSFVLNELKKYRAKGSFFCVGKNVAALPDLYNRILDEGHTTGNHTYNHLNGWKTADSDYLKDVAEAARYIDSSLFRPPYGRIRSFQAKNIVLAVKDTAAKIIMWDVLSGDFDSGITTDECLRNVVLNAKNGSIIVFHDSAKAFPLLEYCLPRALDYLSGRGFSFERLVNTRIPLKHRENNIVL
;
A
#
# COMPACT_ATOMS: atom_id res chain seq x y z
N MET A 1 -4.22 21.63 1.09
CA MET A 1 -2.78 21.56 1.48
C MET A 1 -2.14 20.58 0.50
N LYS A 2 -1.19 21.04 -0.31
CA LYS A 2 -0.49 20.15 -1.26
C LYS A 2 0.24 19.07 -0.48
N SER A 3 0.02 17.83 -0.83
CA SER A 3 0.74 16.68 -0.24
C SER A 3 2.20 16.72 -0.73
N PHE A 4 3.14 16.31 0.14
CA PHE A 4 4.52 16.17 -0.28
C PHE A 4 4.67 14.96 -1.21
N VAL A 5 5.25 15.17 -2.38
CA VAL A 5 5.62 14.07 -3.31
C VAL A 5 6.68 13.17 -2.64
N LYS A 6 7.69 13.76 -2.05
CA LYS A 6 8.71 13.08 -1.26
C LYS A 6 8.51 13.38 0.22
N THR A 7 8.36 12.35 1.03
CA THR A 7 8.22 12.53 2.48
C THR A 7 9.47 13.15 3.07
N PRO A 8 9.37 14.33 3.73
CA PRO A 8 10.50 15.00 4.32
C PRO A 8 11.16 14.16 5.43
N TRP A 9 12.49 14.19 5.51
CA TRP A 9 13.25 13.43 6.51
C TRP A 9 12.86 13.75 7.96
N TRP A 10 12.49 15.01 8.25
CA TRP A 10 12.08 15.44 9.59
C TRP A 10 10.75 14.79 10.01
N MET A 11 9.82 14.58 9.09
CA MET A 11 8.55 13.88 9.37
C MET A 11 8.81 12.43 9.80
N LYS A 12 9.74 11.75 9.16
CA LYS A 12 10.17 10.39 9.54
C LYS A 12 10.79 10.35 10.93
N LYS A 13 11.46 11.44 11.36
CA LYS A 13 12.01 11.56 12.71
C LYS A 13 10.93 11.85 13.78
N ILE A 14 9.88 12.59 13.43
CA ILE A 14 8.75 12.87 14.35
C ILE A 14 7.95 11.60 14.63
N TYR A 15 7.80 10.72 13.62
CA TYR A 15 7.05 9.48 13.73
C TYR A 15 7.95 8.25 13.47
N PRO A 16 8.92 7.96 14.36
CA PRO A 16 9.91 6.89 14.13
C PRO A 16 9.33 5.48 14.23
N SER A 17 8.16 5.33 14.85
CA SER A 17 7.44 4.04 14.94
C SER A 17 6.70 3.66 13.67
N TYR A 18 6.57 4.58 12.70
CA TYR A 18 5.95 4.28 11.41
C TYR A 18 7.02 3.87 10.40
N THR A 19 6.66 2.97 9.51
CA THR A 19 7.54 2.54 8.43
C THR A 19 7.31 3.45 7.21
N TRP A 20 8.33 4.22 6.82
CA TRP A 20 8.29 5.18 5.71
C TRP A 20 9.05 4.69 4.47
N ASP A 21 10.11 3.95 4.71
CA ASP A 21 10.97 3.30 3.72
C ASP A 21 11.62 2.06 4.36
N ILE A 22 12.22 1.21 3.54
CA ILE A 22 12.94 0.02 3.99
C ILE A 22 14.44 0.28 3.78
N ARG A 23 15.22 0.19 4.85
CA ARG A 23 16.67 0.36 4.76
C ARG A 23 17.29 -0.82 4.02
N THR A 24 17.85 -0.56 2.84
CA THR A 24 18.55 -1.55 2.03
C THR A 24 19.65 -0.89 1.18
N LYS A 25 20.71 -1.64 0.89
CA LYS A 25 21.73 -1.26 -0.09
C LYS A 25 21.38 -1.75 -1.50
N GLU A 26 20.47 -2.69 -1.60
CA GLU A 26 20.03 -3.26 -2.87
C GLU A 26 19.13 -2.28 -3.61
N LYS A 27 19.10 -2.38 -4.94
CA LYS A 27 18.18 -1.62 -5.79
C LYS A 27 16.77 -2.22 -5.72
N LEU A 28 16.13 -2.10 -4.55
CA LEU A 28 14.78 -2.56 -4.28
C LEU A 28 13.82 -1.39 -4.11
N ILE A 29 12.64 -1.53 -4.69
CA ILE A 29 11.51 -0.61 -4.54
C ILE A 29 10.30 -1.40 -4.07
N TYR A 30 9.51 -0.81 -3.19
CA TYR A 30 8.27 -1.37 -2.66
C TYR A 30 7.09 -0.58 -3.23
N LEU A 31 6.47 -1.13 -4.29
CA LEU A 31 5.25 -0.57 -4.86
C LEU A 31 4.07 -0.93 -3.98
N THR A 32 3.28 0.07 -3.62
CA THR A 32 2.08 -0.12 -2.80
C THR A 32 0.88 0.53 -3.47
N PHE A 33 -0.29 -0.11 -3.31
CA PHE A 33 -1.54 0.28 -3.94
C PHE A 33 -2.61 0.40 -2.86
N ASP A 34 -3.27 1.55 -2.78
CA ASP A 34 -4.28 1.85 -1.77
C ASP A 34 -5.68 1.89 -2.41
N ASP A 35 -6.74 1.72 -1.62
CA ASP A 35 -8.16 1.83 -1.92
C ASP A 35 -8.81 0.59 -2.57
N GLY A 36 -8.06 -0.32 -3.15
CA GLY A 36 -8.58 -1.53 -3.79
C GLY A 36 -9.24 -2.54 -2.81
N PRO A 37 -9.66 -3.73 -3.33
CA PRO A 37 -9.66 -4.09 -4.74
C PRO A 37 -10.74 -3.37 -5.55
N HIS A 38 -10.44 -3.09 -6.82
CA HIS A 38 -11.36 -2.53 -7.81
C HIS A 38 -11.22 -3.33 -9.11
N GLU A 39 -12.32 -3.78 -9.71
CA GLU A 39 -12.32 -4.73 -10.84
C GLU A 39 -11.33 -4.37 -11.94
N GLN A 40 -11.41 -3.15 -12.47
CA GLN A 40 -10.56 -2.69 -13.56
C GLN A 40 -9.15 -2.34 -13.06
N ALA A 41 -9.04 -1.49 -12.04
CA ALA A 41 -7.75 -0.93 -11.62
C ALA A 41 -6.84 -1.98 -11.00
N THR A 42 -7.34 -2.79 -10.05
CA THR A 42 -6.54 -3.84 -9.42
C THR A 42 -6.14 -4.91 -10.44
N SER A 43 -7.07 -5.34 -11.33
CA SER A 43 -6.75 -6.30 -12.39
C SER A 43 -5.68 -5.78 -13.34
N PHE A 44 -5.73 -4.51 -13.70
CA PHE A 44 -4.70 -3.85 -14.51
C PHE A 44 -3.34 -3.86 -13.79
N VAL A 45 -3.30 -3.45 -12.52
CA VAL A 45 -2.07 -3.43 -11.72
C VAL A 45 -1.43 -4.81 -11.66
N LEU A 46 -2.20 -5.88 -11.37
CA LEU A 46 -1.70 -7.25 -11.30
C LEU A 46 -1.08 -7.68 -12.64
N ASN A 47 -1.75 -7.37 -13.75
CA ASN A 47 -1.25 -7.68 -15.09
C ASN A 47 0.06 -6.93 -15.40
N GLU A 48 0.19 -5.64 -15.01
CA GLU A 48 1.41 -4.87 -15.22
C GLU A 48 2.56 -5.40 -14.36
N LEU A 49 2.33 -5.68 -13.07
CA LEU A 49 3.35 -6.24 -12.18
C LEU A 49 3.88 -7.58 -12.68
N LYS A 50 3.02 -8.43 -13.23
CA LYS A 50 3.38 -9.73 -13.79
C LYS A 50 4.40 -9.63 -14.93
N LYS A 51 4.30 -8.62 -15.81
CA LYS A 51 5.24 -8.40 -16.92
C LYS A 51 6.69 -8.22 -16.45
N TYR A 52 6.87 -7.63 -15.27
CA TYR A 52 8.18 -7.33 -14.69
C TYR A 52 8.58 -8.33 -13.58
N ARG A 53 7.82 -9.41 -13.37
CA ARG A 53 7.99 -10.31 -12.21
C ARG A 53 8.00 -9.57 -10.88
N ALA A 54 7.36 -8.40 -10.85
CA ALA A 54 7.30 -7.52 -9.71
C ALA A 54 6.31 -8.03 -8.67
N LYS A 55 6.61 -7.80 -7.39
CA LYS A 55 5.67 -8.00 -6.29
C LYS A 55 5.28 -6.67 -5.69
N GLY A 56 4.02 -6.53 -5.31
CA GLY A 56 3.45 -5.32 -4.71
C GLY A 56 2.76 -5.60 -3.39
N SER A 57 2.35 -4.52 -2.71
CA SER A 57 1.58 -4.60 -1.48
C SER A 57 0.31 -3.75 -1.62
N PHE A 58 -0.84 -4.35 -1.35
CA PHE A 58 -2.16 -3.75 -1.56
C PHE A 58 -2.81 -3.44 -0.22
N PHE A 59 -3.01 -2.17 0.09
CA PHE A 59 -3.73 -1.73 1.28
C PHE A 59 -5.22 -1.63 0.95
N CYS A 60 -5.92 -2.71 1.24
CA CYS A 60 -7.28 -2.93 0.80
C CYS A 60 -8.31 -2.32 1.76
N VAL A 61 -9.36 -1.76 1.20
CA VAL A 61 -10.54 -1.31 1.93
C VAL A 61 -11.46 -2.50 2.19
N GLY A 62 -11.79 -2.76 3.46
CA GLY A 62 -12.48 -4.00 3.86
C GLY A 62 -13.80 -4.24 3.13
N LYS A 63 -14.62 -3.19 2.90
CA LYS A 63 -15.86 -3.32 2.13
C LYS A 63 -15.64 -3.74 0.68
N ASN A 64 -14.51 -3.34 0.07
CA ASN A 64 -14.18 -3.73 -1.30
C ASN A 64 -13.73 -5.20 -1.34
N VAL A 65 -12.99 -5.64 -0.30
CA VAL A 65 -12.64 -7.07 -0.15
C VAL A 65 -13.90 -7.93 0.02
N ALA A 66 -14.85 -7.48 0.84
CA ALA A 66 -16.13 -8.17 1.02
C ALA A 66 -16.94 -8.27 -0.29
N ALA A 67 -16.87 -7.23 -1.13
CA ALA A 67 -17.57 -7.19 -2.42
C ALA A 67 -16.85 -7.97 -3.54
N LEU A 68 -15.53 -8.06 -3.50
CA LEU A 68 -14.68 -8.65 -4.56
C LEU A 68 -13.71 -9.70 -4.00
N PRO A 69 -14.20 -10.75 -3.31
CA PRO A 69 -13.35 -11.73 -2.64
C PRO A 69 -12.45 -12.51 -3.62
N ASP A 70 -12.92 -12.80 -4.82
CA ASP A 70 -12.12 -13.52 -5.83
C ASP A 70 -10.94 -12.68 -6.31
N LEU A 71 -11.13 -11.37 -6.50
CA LEU A 71 -10.05 -10.47 -6.87
C LEU A 71 -9.04 -10.28 -5.72
N TYR A 72 -9.52 -10.24 -4.48
CA TYR A 72 -8.64 -10.23 -3.30
C TYR A 72 -7.82 -11.52 -3.20
N ASN A 73 -8.44 -12.69 -3.42
CA ASN A 73 -7.72 -13.97 -3.46
C ASN A 73 -6.68 -13.99 -4.59
N ARG A 74 -7.00 -13.43 -5.77
CA ARG A 74 -6.06 -13.32 -6.88
C ARG A 74 -4.81 -12.51 -6.49
N ILE A 75 -4.95 -11.41 -5.71
CA ILE A 75 -3.79 -10.66 -5.19
C ILE A 75 -2.86 -11.58 -4.38
N LEU A 76 -3.43 -12.40 -3.51
CA LEU A 76 -2.67 -13.33 -2.66
C LEU A 76 -2.05 -14.47 -3.46
N ASP A 77 -2.83 -15.08 -4.36
CA ASP A 77 -2.40 -16.22 -5.18
C ASP A 77 -1.27 -15.85 -6.15
N GLU A 78 -1.27 -14.62 -6.66
CA GLU A 78 -0.17 -14.09 -7.48
C GLU A 78 1.06 -13.68 -6.62
N GLY A 79 1.03 -13.92 -5.31
CA GLY A 79 2.16 -13.77 -4.37
C GLY A 79 2.42 -12.33 -3.94
N HIS A 80 1.44 -11.46 -4.03
CA HIS A 80 1.50 -10.12 -3.46
C HIS A 80 1.19 -10.13 -1.95
N THR A 81 1.37 -9.01 -1.27
CA THR A 81 1.00 -8.83 0.14
C THR A 81 -0.22 -7.92 0.24
N THR A 82 -1.10 -8.19 1.20
CA THR A 82 -2.20 -7.29 1.52
C THR A 82 -1.99 -6.59 2.86
N GLY A 83 -2.61 -5.43 3.05
CA GLY A 83 -2.64 -4.67 4.28
C GLY A 83 -4.03 -4.08 4.53
N ASN A 84 -4.35 -3.79 5.79
CA ASN A 84 -5.62 -3.21 6.21
C ASN A 84 -5.64 -1.69 5.94
N HIS A 85 -6.68 -1.22 5.23
CA HIS A 85 -6.90 0.20 4.93
C HIS A 85 -8.25 0.69 5.47
N THR A 86 -8.64 0.21 6.65
CA THR A 86 -9.96 0.36 7.28
C THR A 86 -11.09 -0.31 6.48
N TYR A 87 -12.30 -0.40 7.04
CA TYR A 87 -13.44 -1.01 6.36
C TYR A 87 -14.14 -0.01 5.42
N ASN A 88 -14.37 1.23 5.88
CA ASN A 88 -15.06 2.28 5.15
C ASN A 88 -14.16 3.42 4.65
N HIS A 89 -12.84 3.25 4.65
CA HIS A 89 -11.87 4.29 4.26
C HIS A 89 -11.99 5.56 5.11
N LEU A 90 -12.13 5.40 6.44
CA LEU A 90 -12.36 6.51 7.37
C LEU A 90 -11.12 7.38 7.57
N ASN A 91 -11.34 8.70 7.65
CA ASN A 91 -10.27 9.65 7.98
C ASN A 91 -10.08 9.71 9.50
N GLY A 92 -8.95 9.23 10.01
CA GLY A 92 -8.69 9.14 11.45
C GLY A 92 -8.76 10.48 12.19
N TRP A 93 -8.41 11.61 11.53
CA TRP A 93 -8.51 12.92 12.16
C TRP A 93 -9.96 13.42 12.30
N LYS A 94 -10.87 12.93 11.44
CA LYS A 94 -12.28 13.36 11.39
C LYS A 94 -13.24 12.37 12.05
N THR A 95 -12.73 11.21 12.49
CA THR A 95 -13.55 10.14 13.07
C THR A 95 -13.23 9.98 14.56
N ALA A 96 -14.23 9.73 15.39
CA ALA A 96 -14.02 9.41 16.81
C ALA A 96 -13.12 8.17 16.96
N ASP A 97 -12.28 8.13 17.98
CA ASP A 97 -11.25 7.10 18.11
C ASP A 97 -11.84 5.69 18.23
N SER A 98 -12.95 5.55 18.98
CA SER A 98 -13.66 4.27 19.11
C SER A 98 -14.21 3.76 17.79
N ASP A 99 -14.80 4.65 16.98
CA ASP A 99 -15.43 4.29 15.70
C ASP A 99 -14.38 3.98 14.65
N TYR A 100 -13.27 4.72 14.65
CA TYR A 100 -12.13 4.43 13.79
C TYR A 100 -11.53 3.05 14.07
N LEU A 101 -11.31 2.72 15.35
CA LEU A 101 -10.74 1.43 15.75
C LEU A 101 -11.71 0.27 15.49
N LYS A 102 -13.04 0.47 15.65
CA LYS A 102 -14.05 -0.51 15.25
C LYS A 102 -14.02 -0.76 13.75
N ASP A 103 -13.86 0.28 12.94
CA ASP A 103 -13.80 0.18 11.47
C ASP A 103 -12.54 -0.56 11.02
N VAL A 104 -11.39 -0.34 11.69
CA VAL A 104 -10.17 -1.12 11.47
C VAL A 104 -10.37 -2.59 11.84
N ALA A 105 -11.01 -2.86 12.98
CA ALA A 105 -11.29 -4.22 13.45
C ALA A 105 -12.27 -4.95 12.52
N GLU A 106 -13.25 -4.24 11.96
CA GLU A 106 -14.16 -4.82 10.95
C GLU A 106 -13.41 -5.21 9.68
N ALA A 107 -12.51 -4.35 9.17
CA ALA A 107 -11.67 -4.69 8.03
C ALA A 107 -10.78 -5.93 8.30
N ALA A 108 -10.28 -6.08 9.53
CA ALA A 108 -9.44 -7.22 9.93
C ALA A 108 -10.19 -8.57 9.90
N ARG A 109 -11.50 -8.59 9.75
CA ARG A 109 -12.29 -9.83 9.53
C ARG A 109 -12.14 -10.37 8.11
N TYR A 110 -11.75 -9.51 7.17
CA TYR A 110 -11.60 -9.82 5.76
C TYR A 110 -10.15 -9.84 5.31
N ILE A 111 -9.27 -9.11 6.02
CA ILE A 111 -7.88 -8.88 5.66
C ILE A 111 -6.97 -9.40 6.78
N ASP A 112 -6.40 -10.58 6.58
CA ASP A 112 -5.46 -11.18 7.55
C ASP A 112 -4.05 -10.63 7.31
N SER A 113 -3.74 -9.52 7.97
CA SER A 113 -2.47 -8.83 7.79
C SER A 113 -1.99 -8.10 9.04
N SER A 114 -0.68 -8.12 9.26
CA SER A 114 0.01 -7.28 10.24
C SER A 114 0.33 -5.87 9.69
N LEU A 115 0.02 -5.60 8.43
CA LEU A 115 0.27 -4.29 7.81
C LEU A 115 -1.01 -3.45 7.86
N PHE A 116 -0.87 -2.23 8.31
CA PHE A 116 -1.95 -1.24 8.36
C PHE A 116 -1.47 0.07 7.74
N ARG A 117 -2.31 0.69 6.91
CA ARG A 117 -2.08 2.07 6.43
C ARG A 117 -3.32 2.90 6.71
N PRO A 118 -3.19 4.06 7.39
CA PRO A 118 -4.32 4.93 7.63
C PRO A 118 -4.73 5.65 6.34
N PRO A 119 -6.03 5.69 6.00
CA PRO A 119 -6.51 6.50 4.89
C PRO A 119 -6.05 7.95 4.96
N TYR A 120 -5.68 8.51 3.81
CA TYR A 120 -5.12 9.88 3.69
C TYR A 120 -3.82 10.10 4.46
N GLY A 121 -3.18 9.06 5.02
CA GLY A 121 -2.06 9.19 5.95
C GLY A 121 -2.45 9.84 7.28
N ARG A 122 -3.73 9.86 7.65
CA ARG A 122 -4.26 10.60 8.81
C ARG A 122 -4.72 9.67 9.90
N ILE A 123 -3.97 9.67 10.99
CA ILE A 123 -4.25 8.89 12.20
C ILE A 123 -3.90 9.71 13.43
N ARG A 124 -4.70 9.62 14.50
CA ARG A 124 -4.39 10.23 15.79
C ARG A 124 -3.46 9.32 16.61
N SER A 125 -2.71 9.90 17.53
CA SER A 125 -1.76 9.16 18.37
C SER A 125 -2.44 8.03 19.18
N PHE A 126 -3.64 8.28 19.70
CA PHE A 126 -4.41 7.26 20.42
C PHE A 126 -4.80 6.10 19.50
N GLN A 127 -5.31 6.41 18.31
CA GLN A 127 -5.67 5.40 17.29
C GLN A 127 -4.45 4.57 16.91
N ALA A 128 -3.32 5.23 16.62
CA ALA A 128 -2.07 4.57 16.23
C ALA A 128 -1.55 3.57 17.28
N LYS A 129 -1.59 3.95 18.56
CA LYS A 129 -1.18 3.07 19.68
C LYS A 129 -2.09 1.84 19.82
N ASN A 130 -3.35 1.93 19.40
CA ASN A 130 -4.35 0.87 19.57
C ASN A 130 -4.59 0.04 18.29
N ILE A 131 -3.85 0.29 17.19
CA ILE A 131 -3.97 -0.52 15.96
C ILE A 131 -3.69 -2.00 16.26
N VAL A 132 -2.69 -2.31 17.08
CA VAL A 132 -2.34 -3.69 17.46
C VAL A 132 -3.52 -4.45 18.10
N LEU A 133 -4.37 -3.75 18.86
CA LEU A 133 -5.58 -4.33 19.45
C LEU A 133 -6.69 -4.49 18.41
N ALA A 134 -6.88 -3.50 17.54
CA ALA A 134 -7.91 -3.53 16.51
C ALA A 134 -7.68 -4.66 15.49
N VAL A 135 -6.44 -4.87 15.04
CA VAL A 135 -6.09 -5.96 14.12
C VAL A 135 -5.77 -7.28 14.85
N LYS A 136 -5.78 -7.30 16.19
CA LYS A 136 -5.45 -8.47 17.03
C LYS A 136 -4.07 -9.07 16.70
N ASP A 137 -3.08 -8.20 16.52
CA ASP A 137 -1.71 -8.61 16.20
C ASP A 137 -0.69 -7.65 16.82
N THR A 138 0.10 -8.16 17.75
CA THR A 138 1.15 -7.39 18.45
C THR A 138 2.31 -7.00 17.52
N ALA A 139 2.46 -7.67 16.36
CA ALA A 139 3.45 -7.35 15.35
C ALA A 139 2.93 -6.35 14.29
N ALA A 140 1.72 -5.80 14.49
CA ALA A 140 1.13 -4.86 13.54
C ALA A 140 2.00 -3.61 13.35
N LYS A 141 2.16 -3.20 12.09
CA LYS A 141 2.98 -2.05 11.67
C LYS A 141 2.16 -1.05 10.92
N ILE A 142 2.35 0.24 11.25
CA ILE A 142 1.81 1.35 10.48
C ILE A 142 2.77 1.65 9.34
N ILE A 143 2.31 1.42 8.12
CA ILE A 143 3.07 1.63 6.89
C ILE A 143 2.65 2.95 6.26
N MET A 144 3.58 3.84 6.13
CA MET A 144 3.45 5.10 5.41
C MET A 144 4.15 5.00 4.05
N TRP A 145 4.65 6.09 3.51
CA TRP A 145 5.34 6.12 2.22
C TRP A 145 6.50 7.11 2.20
N ASP A 146 7.41 6.84 1.31
CA ASP A 146 8.54 7.72 0.98
C ASP A 146 8.22 8.60 -0.23
N VAL A 147 7.49 8.04 -1.21
CA VAL A 147 7.11 8.71 -2.45
C VAL A 147 5.62 8.55 -2.70
N LEU A 148 4.95 9.65 -3.02
CA LEU A 148 3.54 9.70 -3.41
C LEU A 148 3.46 10.01 -4.91
N SER A 149 2.82 9.13 -5.69
CA SER A 149 2.64 9.32 -7.14
C SER A 149 1.79 10.55 -7.46
N GLY A 150 0.75 10.76 -6.66
CA GLY A 150 -0.27 11.80 -6.90
C GLY A 150 -1.37 11.37 -7.86
N ASP A 151 -1.46 10.10 -8.23
CA ASP A 151 -2.42 9.55 -9.20
C ASP A 151 -3.89 9.75 -8.83
N PHE A 152 -4.20 10.04 -7.57
CA PHE A 152 -5.54 10.39 -7.08
C PHE A 152 -5.93 11.86 -7.32
N ASP A 153 -4.96 12.72 -7.69
CA ASP A 153 -5.16 14.16 -7.86
C ASP A 153 -5.40 14.49 -9.33
N SER A 154 -6.67 14.77 -9.68
CA SER A 154 -7.07 15.16 -11.04
C SER A 154 -6.51 16.52 -11.47
N GLY A 155 -5.86 17.26 -10.57
CA GLY A 155 -5.23 18.56 -10.88
C GLY A 155 -3.80 18.44 -11.41
N ILE A 156 -3.22 17.23 -11.48
CA ILE A 156 -1.89 17.01 -12.07
C ILE A 156 -1.99 16.28 -13.42
N THR A 157 -0.96 16.45 -14.24
CA THR A 157 -0.85 15.73 -15.51
C THR A 157 -0.28 14.32 -15.34
N THR A 158 -0.44 13.47 -16.35
CA THR A 158 0.15 12.14 -16.40
C THR A 158 1.67 12.19 -16.30
N ASP A 159 2.32 13.19 -16.92
CA ASP A 159 3.76 13.37 -16.86
C ASP A 159 4.24 13.85 -15.49
N GLU A 160 3.46 14.68 -14.80
CA GLU A 160 3.76 15.06 -13.42
C GLU A 160 3.66 13.87 -12.48
N CYS A 161 2.63 13.03 -12.62
CA CYS A 161 2.49 11.79 -11.88
C CYS A 161 3.70 10.86 -12.09
N LEU A 162 4.12 10.66 -13.33
CA LEU A 162 5.30 9.86 -13.65
C LEU A 162 6.58 10.46 -13.05
N ARG A 163 6.81 11.77 -13.21
CA ARG A 163 7.98 12.47 -12.64
C ARG A 163 8.02 12.38 -11.12
N ASN A 164 6.86 12.48 -10.46
CA ASN A 164 6.78 12.31 -9.00
C ASN A 164 7.40 10.98 -8.56
N VAL A 165 7.20 9.93 -9.32
CA VAL A 165 7.74 8.59 -9.02
C VAL A 165 9.21 8.48 -9.41
N VAL A 166 9.52 8.69 -10.69
CA VAL A 166 10.85 8.34 -11.24
C VAL A 166 11.99 9.23 -10.74
N LEU A 167 11.70 10.49 -10.40
CA LEU A 167 12.70 11.42 -9.88
C LEU A 167 12.93 11.28 -8.37
N ASN A 168 12.00 10.67 -7.64
CA ASN A 168 12.07 10.58 -6.18
C ASN A 168 12.34 9.18 -5.65
N ALA A 169 12.23 8.14 -6.51
CA ALA A 169 12.50 6.76 -6.14
C ALA A 169 14.00 6.54 -5.85
N LYS A 170 14.28 5.81 -4.78
CA LYS A 170 15.63 5.37 -4.38
C LYS A 170 15.56 3.98 -3.74
N ASN A 171 16.71 3.39 -3.43
CA ASN A 171 16.78 2.11 -2.73
C ASN A 171 15.90 2.13 -1.48
N GLY A 172 15.01 1.16 -1.38
CA GLY A 172 14.09 0.98 -0.26
C GLY A 172 12.88 1.91 -0.23
N SER A 173 12.65 2.75 -1.25
CA SER A 173 11.46 3.61 -1.28
C SER A 173 10.18 2.80 -1.28
N ILE A 174 9.25 3.15 -0.39
CA ILE A 174 7.85 2.75 -0.45
C ILE A 174 7.13 3.80 -1.29
N ILE A 175 6.57 3.38 -2.42
CA ILE A 175 5.88 4.25 -3.38
C ILE A 175 4.39 3.96 -3.33
N VAL A 176 3.55 4.99 -3.23
CA VAL A 176 2.09 4.85 -3.22
C VAL A 176 1.49 5.21 -4.55
N PHE A 177 0.71 4.28 -5.06
CA PHE A 177 -0.31 4.43 -6.07
C PHE A 177 -1.68 4.06 -5.48
N HIS A 178 -2.77 4.28 -6.23
CA HIS A 178 -4.12 3.93 -5.80
C HIS A 178 -4.81 3.09 -6.88
N ASP A 179 -5.22 1.87 -6.54
CA ASP A 179 -5.95 0.97 -7.45
C ASP A 179 -7.48 1.17 -7.33
N SER A 180 -7.90 2.40 -7.60
CA SER A 180 -9.29 2.84 -7.54
C SER A 180 -9.78 3.47 -8.84
N ALA A 181 -11.10 3.54 -9.05
CA ALA A 181 -11.68 4.14 -10.25
C ALA A 181 -11.21 5.59 -10.46
N LYS A 182 -11.05 6.35 -9.37
CA LYS A 182 -10.63 7.74 -9.41
C LYS A 182 -9.20 7.90 -9.91
N ALA A 183 -8.30 7.05 -9.45
CA ALA A 183 -6.87 7.14 -9.78
C ALA A 183 -6.54 6.49 -11.13
N PHE A 184 -7.41 5.62 -11.63
CA PHE A 184 -7.15 4.78 -12.79
C PHE A 184 -6.62 5.53 -14.04
N PRO A 185 -7.16 6.70 -14.43
CA PRO A 185 -6.67 7.40 -15.62
C PRO A 185 -5.19 7.81 -15.53
N LEU A 186 -4.70 8.22 -14.35
CA LEU A 186 -3.29 8.55 -14.16
C LEU A 186 -2.45 7.29 -13.90
N LEU A 187 -3.00 6.33 -13.14
CA LEU A 187 -2.35 5.05 -12.86
C LEU A 187 -2.05 4.26 -14.13
N GLU A 188 -3.02 4.15 -15.04
CA GLU A 188 -2.90 3.42 -16.32
C GLU A 188 -1.74 3.94 -17.18
N TYR A 189 -1.53 5.26 -17.19
CA TYR A 189 -0.40 5.86 -17.88
C TYR A 189 0.91 5.70 -17.12
N CYS A 190 0.88 5.99 -15.81
CA CYS A 190 2.08 6.17 -15.01
C CYS A 190 2.74 4.82 -14.64
N LEU A 191 1.97 3.82 -14.19
CA LEU A 191 2.53 2.57 -13.65
C LEU A 191 3.40 1.81 -14.66
N PRO A 192 2.97 1.54 -15.91
CA PRO A 192 3.80 0.82 -16.88
C PRO A 192 5.12 1.55 -17.17
N ARG A 193 5.07 2.88 -17.30
CA ARG A 193 6.25 3.73 -17.59
C ARG A 193 7.21 3.82 -16.41
N ALA A 194 6.66 3.86 -15.19
CA ALA A 194 7.48 3.83 -13.98
C ALA A 194 8.18 2.48 -13.82
N LEU A 195 7.48 1.36 -14.07
CA LEU A 195 8.06 0.02 -14.05
C LEU A 195 9.18 -0.11 -15.07
N ASP A 196 8.95 0.31 -16.32
CA ASP A 196 9.93 0.27 -17.39
C ASP A 196 11.18 1.09 -17.04
N TYR A 197 11.00 2.36 -16.69
CA TYR A 197 12.10 3.26 -16.36
C TYR A 197 12.94 2.74 -15.17
N LEU A 198 12.29 2.31 -14.10
CA LEU A 198 12.99 1.85 -12.89
C LEU A 198 13.68 0.50 -13.11
N SER A 199 13.05 -0.43 -13.85
CA SER A 199 13.68 -1.69 -14.26
C SER A 199 14.92 -1.44 -15.12
N GLY A 200 14.83 -0.53 -16.09
CA GLY A 200 15.96 -0.12 -16.93
C GLY A 200 17.13 0.48 -16.14
N ARG A 201 16.87 1.00 -14.93
CA ARG A 201 17.89 1.44 -13.98
C ARG A 201 18.38 0.34 -13.03
N GLY A 202 17.91 -0.89 -13.22
CA GLY A 202 18.29 -2.07 -12.46
C GLY A 202 17.60 -2.21 -11.12
N PHE A 203 16.45 -1.54 -10.90
CA PHE A 203 15.62 -1.78 -9.72
C PHE A 203 14.78 -3.05 -9.88
N SER A 204 14.63 -3.80 -8.79
CA SER A 204 13.64 -4.86 -8.61
C SER A 204 12.53 -4.38 -7.69
N PHE A 205 11.37 -5.05 -7.77
CA PHE A 205 10.17 -4.66 -7.04
C PHE A 205 9.74 -5.78 -6.11
N GLU A 206 9.73 -5.47 -4.81
CA GLU A 206 9.40 -6.44 -3.77
C GLU A 206 8.18 -5.99 -2.95
N ARG A 207 7.49 -6.96 -2.38
CA ARG A 207 6.40 -6.74 -1.45
C ARG A 207 6.91 -6.45 -0.04
N LEU A 208 6.12 -5.73 0.74
CA LEU A 208 6.36 -5.58 2.18
C LEU A 208 6.11 -6.91 2.90
N VAL A 209 6.88 -7.18 3.94
CA VAL A 209 6.74 -8.43 4.71
C VAL A 209 5.54 -8.33 5.65
N ASN A 210 4.54 -9.18 5.40
CA ASN A 210 3.47 -9.45 6.33
C ASN A 210 3.91 -10.59 7.27
N THR A 211 3.88 -10.37 8.57
CA THR A 211 4.22 -11.41 9.57
C THR A 211 3.11 -12.44 9.73
N ARG A 212 1.87 -12.12 9.31
CA ARG A 212 0.79 -13.09 9.14
C ARG A 212 0.83 -13.61 7.72
N ILE A 213 1.25 -14.85 7.55
CA ILE A 213 1.09 -15.57 6.28
C ILE A 213 -0.28 -16.23 6.33
N PRO A 214 -1.22 -15.95 5.41
CA PRO A 214 -2.49 -16.62 5.33
C PRO A 214 -2.30 -18.15 5.35
N LEU A 215 -3.14 -18.86 6.08
CA LEU A 215 -3.02 -20.31 6.27
C LEU A 215 -2.94 -21.10 4.95
N LYS A 216 -3.62 -20.66 3.90
CA LYS A 216 -3.57 -21.23 2.55
C LYS A 216 -2.17 -21.20 1.89
N HIS A 217 -1.26 -20.33 2.33
CA HIS A 217 0.07 -20.16 1.73
C HIS A 217 1.22 -20.60 2.63
N ARG A 218 0.93 -21.18 3.80
CA ARG A 218 1.98 -21.71 4.71
C ARG A 218 2.57 -23.04 4.24
N GLU A 219 1.83 -23.81 3.44
CA GLU A 219 2.25 -25.15 3.04
C GLU A 219 3.27 -25.20 1.90
N ASN A 220 3.46 -24.09 1.15
CA ASN A 220 4.36 -24.08 -0.01
C ASN A 220 5.78 -23.54 0.26
N ASN A 221 6.11 -23.18 1.51
CA ASN A 221 7.43 -22.63 1.87
C ASN A 221 8.26 -23.53 2.81
N ILE A 222 7.90 -24.80 2.96
CA ILE A 222 8.79 -25.79 3.58
C ILE A 222 9.58 -26.43 2.46
N VAL A 223 10.66 -25.77 2.03
CA VAL A 223 11.75 -26.44 1.32
C VAL A 223 12.67 -27.00 2.38
N LEU A 224 12.79 -28.31 2.40
CA LEU A 224 13.72 -29.12 3.19
C LEU A 224 15.18 -28.72 2.94
#